data_ce7423fd029b91c5388c5c6b57a99b93
#
_entry.id   ce7423fd029b91c5388c5c6b57a99b93
#
_cell.length_a   1.000
_cell.length_b   1.000
_cell.length_c   1.000
_cell.angle_alpha   90.00
_cell.angle_beta   90.00
_cell.angle_gamma   90.00
#
_symmetry.space_group_name_H-M   'P 1'
#
loop_
_entity.id
_entity.type
_entity.pdbx_description
1 polymer ?
#
loop_
_entity_poly.entity_id
_entity_poly.type
_entity_poly.pdbx_seq_one_letter_code
_entity_poly.pdbx_strand_id
1 'polypeptide(L)'
;MKRILKIGADVHSSNYTLCAVEPLLEGDVNELFTVDVEPRYQEILRFIEKLKKRFPGDELSITCGYEAGCLGYKLFHDLEAHDVKCVILAPSTMEVPGGKRIKTDKRDALLIAKCLAKGGFSAVHVPTKNDEAVRDYLRMRDDHKQSVKTLKQQINAFCLRHGYKYERTKWTQVHMKWLREIELSEIDRETLNSYLATYDLMTDALERYDARFEELSYMDEYRE
;
A
#
# COMPACT_ATOMS: atom_id res chain seq x y z
N MET A 1 -6.90 -36.98 13.10
CA MET A 1 -6.61 -36.08 14.25
C MET A 1 -6.91 -34.67 13.80
N LYS A 2 -7.35 -33.75 14.67
CA LYS A 2 -7.50 -32.33 14.30
C LYS A 2 -6.18 -31.59 14.50
N ARG A 3 -5.66 -30.95 13.46
CA ARG A 3 -4.36 -30.31 13.45
C ARG A 3 -4.48 -28.84 13.04
N ILE A 4 -3.84 -27.95 13.75
CA ILE A 4 -3.85 -26.51 13.46
C ILE A 4 -2.52 -26.13 12.83
N LEU A 5 -2.55 -25.54 11.63
CA LEU A 5 -1.36 -25.08 10.93
C LEU A 5 -1.45 -23.58 10.63
N LYS A 6 -0.34 -22.88 10.77
CA LYS A 6 -0.21 -21.46 10.43
C LYS A 6 0.80 -21.30 9.32
N ILE A 7 0.43 -20.55 8.32
CA ILE A 7 1.29 -20.20 7.19
C ILE A 7 1.58 -18.71 7.25
N GLY A 8 2.82 -18.35 7.49
CA GLY A 8 3.31 -16.99 7.32
C GLY A 8 3.82 -16.82 5.89
N ALA A 9 3.40 -15.76 5.24
CA ALA A 9 3.84 -15.38 3.93
C ALA A 9 4.52 -14.01 3.98
N ASP A 10 5.82 -13.97 3.66
CA ASP A 10 6.50 -12.73 3.34
C ASP A 10 6.28 -12.47 1.85
N VAL A 11 5.55 -11.37 1.54
CA VAL A 11 5.02 -11.12 0.21
C VAL A 11 5.70 -9.93 -0.45
N HIS A 12 6.37 -10.17 -1.58
CA HIS A 12 7.01 -9.16 -2.40
C HIS A 12 6.48 -9.21 -3.84
N SER A 13 6.67 -8.15 -4.60
CA SER A 13 6.26 -8.12 -6.01
C SER A 13 7.02 -9.13 -6.89
N SER A 14 8.20 -9.57 -6.46
CA SER A 14 9.09 -10.48 -7.19
C SER A 14 9.00 -11.92 -6.75
N ASN A 15 8.67 -12.20 -5.48
CA ASN A 15 8.60 -13.54 -4.90
C ASN A 15 7.73 -13.53 -3.64
N TYR A 16 7.24 -14.72 -3.26
CA TYR A 16 6.70 -14.99 -1.93
C TYR A 16 7.57 -16.01 -1.21
N THR A 17 7.83 -15.77 0.07
CA THR A 17 8.44 -16.77 0.96
C THR A 17 7.37 -17.27 1.91
N LEU A 18 7.11 -18.58 1.90
CA LEU A 18 6.07 -19.23 2.69
C LEU A 18 6.71 -20.08 3.78
N CYS A 19 6.25 -19.93 5.02
CA CYS A 19 6.67 -20.75 6.15
C CYS A 19 5.46 -21.36 6.85
N ALA A 20 5.40 -22.69 6.95
CA ALA A 20 4.36 -23.38 7.70
C ALA A 20 4.85 -23.80 9.06
N VAL A 21 4.06 -23.54 10.09
CA VAL A 21 4.30 -23.95 11.48
C VAL A 21 3.09 -24.63 12.06
N GLU A 22 3.33 -25.55 12.99
CA GLU A 22 2.35 -26.14 13.90
C GLU A 22 2.54 -25.55 15.30
N PRO A 23 1.52 -24.92 15.90
CA PRO A 23 1.60 -24.46 17.28
C PRO A 23 1.80 -25.61 18.25
N LEU A 24 2.72 -25.46 19.21
CA LEU A 24 2.97 -26.42 20.28
C LEU A 24 2.39 -25.88 21.61
N LEU A 25 2.36 -26.74 22.62
CA LEU A 25 2.08 -26.32 23.98
C LEU A 25 3.17 -25.32 24.45
N GLU A 26 2.83 -24.43 25.38
CA GLU A 26 3.75 -23.42 25.95
C GLU A 26 4.14 -22.27 24.99
N GLY A 27 3.42 -22.10 23.86
CA GLY A 27 3.62 -20.97 22.96
C GLY A 27 4.83 -21.09 22.03
N ASP A 28 5.44 -22.28 21.93
CA ASP A 28 6.43 -22.57 20.89
C ASP A 28 5.78 -23.06 19.60
N VAL A 29 6.56 -23.21 18.53
CA VAL A 29 6.08 -23.69 17.25
C VAL A 29 7.03 -24.73 16.66
N ASN A 30 6.46 -25.74 16.02
CA ASN A 30 7.20 -26.68 15.19
C ASN A 30 7.20 -26.16 13.74
N GLU A 31 8.38 -25.74 13.24
CA GLU A 31 8.54 -25.37 11.85
C GLU A 31 8.51 -26.63 10.95
N LEU A 32 7.57 -26.66 10.02
CA LEU A 32 7.39 -27.79 9.14
C LEU A 32 8.26 -27.71 7.88
N PHE A 33 8.16 -26.62 7.16
CA PHE A 33 9.06 -26.26 6.04
C PHE A 33 8.84 -24.83 5.56
N THR A 34 9.86 -24.28 4.91
CA THR A 34 9.88 -22.95 4.31
C THR A 34 10.27 -23.05 2.84
N VAL A 35 9.64 -22.27 1.96
CA VAL A 35 9.88 -22.30 0.51
C VAL A 35 9.72 -20.90 -0.09
N ASP A 36 10.54 -20.61 -1.09
CA ASP A 36 10.40 -19.45 -1.96
C ASP A 36 9.59 -19.85 -3.20
N VAL A 37 8.62 -19.03 -3.59
CA VAL A 37 7.70 -19.32 -4.70
C VAL A 37 7.44 -18.08 -5.52
N GLU A 38 6.84 -18.23 -6.70
CA GLU A 38 6.41 -17.12 -7.53
C GLU A 38 5.31 -16.28 -6.82
N PRO A 39 5.23 -14.95 -7.08
CA PRO A 39 4.34 -14.03 -6.39
C PRO A 39 2.89 -14.15 -6.89
N ARG A 40 2.24 -15.27 -6.59
CA ARG A 40 0.85 -15.54 -6.96
C ARG A 40 0.16 -16.45 -5.95
N TYR A 41 -1.14 -16.24 -5.73
CA TYR A 41 -1.91 -16.99 -4.75
C TYR A 41 -1.97 -18.49 -5.03
N GLN A 42 -1.89 -18.90 -6.30
CA GLN A 42 -1.88 -20.32 -6.70
C GLN A 42 -0.74 -21.11 -6.07
N GLU A 43 0.41 -20.46 -5.82
CA GLU A 43 1.53 -21.11 -5.15
C GLU A 43 1.23 -21.36 -3.66
N ILE A 44 0.47 -20.47 -3.01
CA ILE A 44 -0.02 -20.71 -1.65
C ILE A 44 -1.00 -21.87 -1.62
N LEU A 45 -1.91 -21.97 -2.60
CA LEU A 45 -2.81 -23.11 -2.72
C LEU A 45 -2.04 -24.41 -2.92
N ARG A 46 -1.03 -24.43 -3.80
CA ARG A 46 -0.14 -25.59 -4.00
C ARG A 46 0.62 -25.97 -2.73
N PHE A 47 1.05 -24.98 -1.97
CA PHE A 47 1.72 -25.18 -0.69
C PHE A 47 0.77 -25.82 0.34
N ILE A 48 -0.47 -25.37 0.41
CA ILE A 48 -1.53 -25.94 1.24
C ILE A 48 -1.78 -27.42 0.84
N GLU A 49 -1.88 -27.72 -0.46
CA GLU A 49 -2.05 -29.10 -0.92
C GLU A 49 -0.86 -30.01 -0.56
N LYS A 50 0.37 -29.49 -0.56
CA LYS A 50 1.55 -30.22 -0.06
C LYS A 50 1.43 -30.52 1.43
N LEU A 51 0.92 -29.56 2.22
CA LEU A 51 0.66 -29.78 3.67
C LEU A 51 -0.41 -30.85 3.88
N LYS A 52 -1.51 -30.83 3.12
CA LYS A 52 -2.56 -31.86 3.21
C LYS A 52 -2.01 -33.27 2.91
N LYS A 53 -1.15 -33.39 1.89
CA LYS A 53 -0.50 -34.65 1.55
C LYS A 53 0.48 -35.15 2.61
N ARG A 54 1.07 -34.26 3.41
CA ARG A 54 1.98 -34.63 4.51
C ARG A 54 1.25 -35.23 5.71
N PHE A 55 -0.03 -34.90 5.88
CA PHE A 55 -0.85 -35.33 7.01
C PHE A 55 -2.12 -36.04 6.52
N PRO A 56 -1.98 -37.22 5.86
CA PRO A 56 -3.11 -37.93 5.32
C PRO A 56 -4.03 -38.43 6.45
N GLY A 57 -5.32 -38.18 6.29
CA GLY A 57 -6.32 -38.57 7.30
C GLY A 57 -6.50 -37.60 8.49
N ASP A 58 -5.69 -36.55 8.59
CA ASP A 58 -5.89 -35.50 9.56
C ASP A 58 -6.84 -34.39 9.04
N GLU A 59 -7.70 -33.88 9.91
CA GLU A 59 -8.49 -32.67 9.65
C GLU A 59 -7.58 -31.45 9.88
N LEU A 60 -7.25 -30.71 8.81
CA LEU A 60 -6.36 -29.56 8.90
C LEU A 60 -7.14 -28.25 8.99
N SER A 61 -6.92 -27.48 10.08
CA SER A 61 -7.35 -26.09 10.20
C SER A 61 -6.17 -25.17 9.84
N ILE A 62 -6.19 -24.61 8.63
CA ILE A 62 -5.10 -23.80 8.09
C ILE A 62 -5.51 -22.31 8.14
N THR A 63 -4.60 -21.46 8.63
CA THR A 63 -4.71 -20.01 8.54
C THR A 63 -3.45 -19.49 7.86
N CYS A 64 -3.61 -18.74 6.78
CA CYS A 64 -2.55 -17.99 6.14
C CYS A 64 -2.52 -16.56 6.65
N GLY A 65 -1.36 -15.93 6.70
CA GLY A 65 -1.28 -14.51 6.97
C GLY A 65 -0.03 -13.88 6.40
N TYR A 66 -0.12 -12.58 6.15
CA TYR A 66 0.99 -11.77 5.66
C TYR A 66 0.94 -10.37 6.28
N GLU A 67 2.09 -9.67 6.23
CA GLU A 67 2.21 -8.32 6.77
C GLU A 67 1.57 -7.30 5.82
N ALA A 68 0.84 -6.32 6.38
CA ALA A 68 0.29 -5.21 5.60
C ALA A 68 1.41 -4.42 4.92
N GLY A 69 1.30 -4.23 3.62
CA GLY A 69 2.30 -3.57 2.79
C GLY A 69 1.71 -2.95 1.52
N CYS A 70 2.59 -2.57 0.59
CA CYS A 70 2.24 -1.88 -0.65
C CYS A 70 1.44 -2.73 -1.66
N LEU A 71 1.35 -4.06 -1.46
CA LEU A 71 0.62 -4.96 -2.35
C LEU A 71 -0.91 -4.95 -2.12
N GLY A 72 -1.38 -4.18 -1.13
CA GLY A 72 -2.81 -4.03 -0.86
C GLY A 72 -3.49 -5.32 -0.42
N TYR A 73 -4.78 -5.47 -0.79
CA TYR A 73 -5.65 -6.54 -0.30
C TYR A 73 -5.95 -7.63 -1.33
N LYS A 74 -5.40 -7.52 -2.54
CA LYS A 74 -5.71 -8.47 -3.62
C LYS A 74 -5.41 -9.93 -3.24
N LEU A 75 -4.27 -10.19 -2.61
CA LEU A 75 -3.91 -11.53 -2.18
C LEU A 75 -4.90 -12.08 -1.13
N PHE A 76 -5.35 -11.24 -0.20
CA PHE A 76 -6.38 -11.59 0.76
C PHE A 76 -7.67 -12.03 0.06
N HIS A 77 -8.18 -11.21 -0.87
CA HIS A 77 -9.40 -11.53 -1.62
C HIS A 77 -9.27 -12.80 -2.46
N ASP A 78 -8.10 -13.00 -3.09
CA ASP A 78 -7.85 -14.22 -3.88
C ASP A 78 -7.85 -15.47 -2.98
N LEU A 79 -7.28 -15.42 -1.79
CA LEU A 79 -7.26 -16.54 -0.85
C LEU A 79 -8.64 -16.84 -0.27
N GLU A 80 -9.37 -15.81 0.19
CA GLU A 80 -10.75 -15.95 0.71
C GLU A 80 -11.70 -16.51 -0.36
N ALA A 81 -11.55 -16.11 -1.64
CA ALA A 81 -12.33 -16.66 -2.76
C ALA A 81 -12.07 -18.16 -3.02
N HIS A 82 -11.01 -18.72 -2.41
CA HIS A 82 -10.66 -20.15 -2.49
C HIS A 82 -10.77 -20.86 -1.12
N ASP A 83 -11.60 -20.32 -0.23
CA ASP A 83 -11.86 -20.87 1.11
C ASP A 83 -10.59 -21.01 1.99
N VAL A 84 -9.58 -20.20 1.74
CA VAL A 84 -8.37 -20.13 2.57
C VAL A 84 -8.52 -18.98 3.55
N LYS A 85 -8.67 -19.30 4.84
CA LYS A 85 -8.69 -18.28 5.90
C LYS A 85 -7.40 -17.46 5.88
N CYS A 86 -7.53 -16.17 5.60
CA CYS A 86 -6.41 -15.25 5.50
C CYS A 86 -6.51 -14.12 6.54
N VAL A 87 -5.36 -13.68 7.04
CA VAL A 87 -5.26 -12.56 7.99
C VAL A 87 -4.12 -11.64 7.56
N ILE A 88 -4.37 -10.34 7.54
CA ILE A 88 -3.35 -9.33 7.30
C ILE A 88 -2.90 -8.79 8.67
N LEU A 89 -1.61 -8.87 8.96
CA LEU A 89 -1.03 -8.46 10.23
C LEU A 89 -0.57 -6.99 10.15
N ALA A 90 -0.87 -6.21 11.18
CA ALA A 90 -0.38 -4.84 11.28
C ALA A 90 1.09 -4.86 11.74
N PRO A 91 2.06 -4.33 10.95
CA PRO A 91 3.50 -4.39 11.24
C PRO A 91 3.87 -3.87 12.62
N SER A 92 3.25 -2.76 13.03
CA SER A 92 3.54 -2.08 14.30
C SER A 92 3.13 -2.85 15.55
N THR A 93 2.33 -3.91 15.40
CA THR A 93 1.82 -4.71 16.53
C THR A 93 2.42 -6.10 16.60
N MET A 94 3.25 -6.47 15.62
CA MET A 94 3.93 -7.76 15.61
C MET A 94 5.04 -7.78 16.67
N GLU A 95 5.04 -8.81 17.51
CA GLU A 95 6.12 -9.03 18.47
C GLU A 95 7.41 -9.43 17.74
N VAL A 96 8.34 -8.48 17.61
CA VAL A 96 9.64 -8.72 17.02
C VAL A 96 10.64 -9.06 18.11
N PRO A 97 11.30 -10.24 18.08
CA PRO A 97 12.33 -10.57 19.05
C PRO A 97 13.48 -9.55 19.01
N GLY A 98 13.87 -9.02 20.18
CA GLY A 98 14.93 -8.02 20.30
C GLY A 98 16.29 -8.53 19.80
N GLY A 99 17.12 -7.60 19.28
CA GLY A 99 18.50 -7.81 18.85
C GLY A 99 18.75 -7.43 17.38
N LYS A 100 20.03 -7.12 17.06
CA LYS A 100 20.48 -6.87 15.66
C LYS A 100 20.46 -8.19 14.88
N ARG A 101 19.41 -8.46 14.11
CA ARG A 101 19.32 -9.64 13.24
C ARG A 101 19.41 -9.22 11.78
N ILE A 102 20.11 -10.02 10.99
CA ILE A 102 20.09 -9.88 9.53
C ILE A 102 18.67 -10.23 9.07
N LYS A 103 18.01 -9.26 8.44
CA LYS A 103 16.68 -9.45 7.84
C LYS A 103 16.79 -10.40 6.65
N THR A 104 15.93 -11.42 6.58
CA THR A 104 15.81 -12.33 5.45
C THR A 104 14.35 -12.74 5.31
N ASP A 105 13.87 -12.90 4.09
CA ASP A 105 12.49 -13.26 3.77
C ASP A 105 12.03 -14.53 4.51
N LYS A 106 12.91 -15.53 4.67
CA LYS A 106 12.62 -16.75 5.44
C LYS A 106 12.36 -16.49 6.91
N ARG A 107 13.10 -15.56 7.52
CA ARG A 107 12.90 -15.17 8.92
C ARG A 107 11.64 -14.34 9.09
N ASP A 108 11.32 -13.51 8.11
CA ASP A 108 10.12 -12.69 8.12
C ASP A 108 8.88 -13.56 7.93
N ALA A 109 8.88 -14.52 7.01
CA ALA A 109 7.81 -15.52 6.87
C ALA A 109 7.62 -16.36 8.14
N LEU A 110 8.71 -16.81 8.79
CA LEU A 110 8.64 -17.54 10.05
C LEU A 110 8.11 -16.66 11.19
N LEU A 111 8.51 -15.38 11.25
CA LEU A 111 8.00 -14.43 12.24
C LEU A 111 6.49 -14.24 12.10
N ILE A 112 6.00 -14.03 10.87
CA ILE A 112 4.57 -13.92 10.58
C ILE A 112 3.83 -15.21 11.04
N ALA A 113 4.35 -16.39 10.70
CA ALA A 113 3.77 -17.66 11.11
C ALA A 113 3.72 -17.81 12.64
N LYS A 114 4.77 -17.39 13.36
CA LYS A 114 4.83 -17.37 14.83
C LYS A 114 3.82 -16.39 15.44
N CYS A 115 3.69 -15.18 14.88
CA CYS A 115 2.68 -14.22 15.33
C CYS A 115 1.27 -14.79 15.18
N LEU A 116 0.97 -15.45 14.05
CA LEU A 116 -0.30 -16.15 13.82
C LEU A 116 -0.54 -17.29 14.81
N ALA A 117 0.51 -18.01 15.21
CA ALA A 117 0.42 -19.12 16.18
C ALA A 117 0.15 -18.63 17.58
N LYS A 118 0.81 -17.56 18.01
CA LYS A 118 0.74 -17.01 19.37
C LYS A 118 -0.40 -16.00 19.57
N GLY A 119 -0.95 -15.42 18.51
CA GLY A 119 -1.95 -14.34 18.59
C GLY A 119 -1.37 -12.97 18.95
N GLY A 120 -0.04 -12.80 18.91
CA GLY A 120 0.66 -11.55 19.25
C GLY A 120 0.68 -10.55 18.08
N PHE A 121 -0.49 -10.18 17.56
CA PHE A 121 -0.65 -9.19 16.49
C PHE A 121 -2.05 -8.59 16.50
N SER A 122 -2.20 -7.42 15.87
CA SER A 122 -3.51 -6.88 15.50
C SER A 122 -3.80 -7.17 14.03
N ALA A 123 -4.99 -7.69 13.75
CA ALA A 123 -5.44 -7.88 12.37
C ALA A 123 -5.82 -6.53 11.75
N VAL A 124 -5.39 -6.32 10.50
CA VAL A 124 -5.83 -5.17 9.71
C VAL A 124 -7.27 -5.42 9.25
N HIS A 125 -8.13 -4.43 9.43
CA HIS A 125 -9.46 -4.45 8.82
C HIS A 125 -9.32 -4.36 7.30
N VAL A 126 -9.82 -5.36 6.59
CA VAL A 126 -9.85 -5.35 5.12
C VAL A 126 -11.10 -4.59 4.69
N PRO A 127 -10.94 -3.48 3.95
CA PRO A 127 -12.08 -2.69 3.46
C PRO A 127 -12.85 -3.45 2.39
N THR A 128 -14.06 -2.98 2.08
CA THR A 128 -14.77 -3.46 0.90
C THR A 128 -14.02 -3.07 -0.38
N LYS A 129 -14.29 -3.75 -1.51
CA LYS A 129 -13.69 -3.38 -2.80
C LYS A 129 -14.03 -1.95 -3.23
N ASN A 130 -15.23 -1.47 -2.83
CA ASN A 130 -15.64 -0.10 -3.09
C ASN A 130 -14.81 0.89 -2.27
N ASP A 131 -14.60 0.62 -0.97
CA ASP A 131 -13.73 1.44 -0.11
C ASP A 131 -12.29 1.45 -0.60
N GLU A 132 -11.77 0.33 -1.12
CA GLU A 132 -10.44 0.28 -1.73
C GLU A 132 -10.35 1.23 -2.92
N ALA A 133 -11.33 1.19 -3.82
CA ALA A 133 -11.38 2.08 -4.99
C ALA A 133 -11.46 3.56 -4.58
N VAL A 134 -12.27 3.90 -3.56
CA VAL A 134 -12.36 5.27 -3.04
C VAL A 134 -11.05 5.69 -2.39
N ARG A 135 -10.40 4.82 -1.62
CA ARG A 135 -9.09 5.10 -1.02
C ARG A 135 -8.01 5.35 -2.08
N ASP A 136 -8.00 4.58 -3.17
CA ASP A 136 -7.05 4.78 -4.27
C ASP A 136 -7.33 6.09 -5.01
N TYR A 137 -8.61 6.45 -5.17
CA TYR A 137 -9.00 7.75 -5.73
C TYR A 137 -8.50 8.92 -4.87
N LEU A 138 -8.61 8.82 -3.55
CA LEU A 138 -8.11 9.83 -2.62
C LEU A 138 -6.58 9.94 -2.66
N ARG A 139 -5.86 8.82 -2.71
CA ARG A 139 -4.40 8.81 -2.87
C ARG A 139 -3.98 9.52 -4.16
N MET A 140 -4.60 9.16 -5.27
CA MET A 140 -4.35 9.80 -6.57
C MET A 140 -4.56 11.32 -6.51
N ARG A 141 -5.66 11.78 -5.88
CA ARG A 141 -5.93 13.20 -5.66
C ARG A 141 -4.84 13.87 -4.82
N ASP A 142 -4.41 13.24 -3.73
CA ASP A 142 -3.35 13.79 -2.86
C ASP A 142 -1.99 13.85 -3.56
N ASP A 143 -1.66 12.87 -4.40
CA ASP A 143 -0.46 12.88 -5.25
C ASP A 143 -0.48 14.06 -6.23
N HIS A 144 -1.64 14.34 -6.86
CA HIS A 144 -1.80 15.51 -7.72
C HIS A 144 -1.65 16.81 -6.94
N LYS A 145 -2.23 16.91 -5.75
CA LYS A 145 -2.09 18.07 -4.85
C LYS A 145 -0.63 18.33 -4.48
N GLN A 146 0.13 17.26 -4.18
CA GLN A 146 1.56 17.37 -3.91
C GLN A 146 2.34 17.79 -5.16
N SER A 147 1.97 17.31 -6.34
CA SER A 147 2.58 17.67 -7.62
C SER A 147 2.35 19.16 -7.94
N VAL A 148 1.14 19.68 -7.74
CA VAL A 148 0.84 21.11 -7.88
C VAL A 148 1.68 21.95 -6.90
N LYS A 149 1.84 21.50 -5.65
CA LYS A 149 2.69 22.18 -4.66
C LYS A 149 4.15 22.26 -5.13
N THR A 150 4.68 21.17 -5.66
CA THR A 150 6.04 21.12 -6.21
C THR A 150 6.20 22.07 -7.40
N LEU A 151 5.22 22.07 -8.31
CA LEU A 151 5.21 22.94 -9.48
C LEU A 151 5.16 24.43 -9.10
N LYS A 152 4.35 24.77 -8.08
CA LYS A 152 4.34 26.14 -7.52
C LYS A 152 5.71 26.56 -6.99
N GLN A 153 6.45 25.66 -6.35
CA GLN A 153 7.80 25.92 -5.89
C GLN A 153 8.79 26.12 -7.06
N GLN A 154 8.67 25.30 -8.11
CA GLN A 154 9.50 25.40 -9.31
C GLN A 154 9.29 26.71 -10.05
N ILE A 155 8.02 27.13 -10.25
CA ILE A 155 7.66 28.41 -10.88
C ILE A 155 8.23 29.57 -10.05
N ASN A 156 8.04 29.54 -8.74
CA ASN A 156 8.55 30.59 -7.86
C ASN A 156 10.09 30.67 -7.89
N ALA A 157 10.78 29.52 -7.86
CA ALA A 157 12.24 29.46 -7.96
C ALA A 157 12.74 29.95 -9.32
N PHE A 158 12.02 29.63 -10.42
CA PHE A 158 12.32 30.16 -11.74
C PHE A 158 12.25 31.70 -11.74
N CYS A 159 11.15 32.29 -11.30
CA CYS A 159 10.99 33.75 -11.22
C CYS A 159 12.12 34.41 -10.41
N LEU A 160 12.46 33.85 -9.24
CA LEU A 160 13.54 34.40 -8.39
C LEU A 160 14.90 34.37 -9.08
N ARG A 161 15.24 33.31 -9.83
CA ARG A 161 16.51 33.23 -10.59
C ARG A 161 16.61 34.31 -11.68
N HIS A 162 15.45 34.76 -12.20
CA HIS A 162 15.37 35.84 -13.20
C HIS A 162 15.15 37.22 -12.58
N GLY A 163 15.29 37.36 -11.25
CA GLY A 163 15.16 38.65 -10.54
C GLY A 163 13.73 39.10 -10.30
N TYR A 164 12.74 38.28 -10.59
CA TYR A 164 11.32 38.61 -10.38
C TYR A 164 10.83 38.14 -9.03
N LYS A 165 10.31 39.07 -8.21
CA LYS A 165 9.72 38.80 -6.92
C LYS A 165 8.32 39.40 -6.85
N TYR A 166 7.31 38.52 -6.62
CA TYR A 166 5.95 38.98 -6.43
C TYR A 166 5.67 39.20 -4.95
N GLU A 167 5.29 40.46 -4.57
CA GLU A 167 5.19 40.90 -3.16
C GLU A 167 3.78 40.70 -2.54
N ARG A 168 2.80 40.25 -3.36
CA ARG A 168 1.42 40.09 -2.89
C ARG A 168 1.08 38.58 -2.76
N THR A 169 -0.20 38.29 -2.46
CA THR A 169 -0.71 36.91 -2.38
C THR A 169 -0.54 36.21 -3.72
N LYS A 170 0.20 35.08 -3.68
CA LYS A 170 0.49 34.25 -4.85
C LYS A 170 -0.70 33.33 -5.22
N TRP A 171 -0.73 32.87 -6.45
CA TRP A 171 -1.68 31.87 -7.01
C TRP A 171 -3.11 32.41 -7.10
N THR A 172 -3.27 33.73 -7.12
CA THR A 172 -4.50 34.42 -7.48
C THR A 172 -4.53 34.73 -8.98
N GLN A 173 -5.67 35.09 -9.55
CA GLN A 173 -5.79 35.50 -10.95
C GLN A 173 -4.83 36.66 -11.28
N VAL A 174 -4.66 37.61 -10.34
CA VAL A 174 -3.73 38.75 -10.51
C VAL A 174 -2.27 38.27 -10.57
N HIS A 175 -1.89 37.31 -9.72
CA HIS A 175 -0.55 36.71 -9.77
C HIS A 175 -0.33 35.93 -11.07
N MET A 176 -1.31 35.14 -11.51
CA MET A 176 -1.23 34.37 -12.76
C MET A 176 -1.11 35.29 -13.98
N LYS A 177 -1.84 36.41 -13.99
CA LYS A 177 -1.70 37.46 -15.01
C LYS A 177 -0.27 38.02 -15.00
N TRP A 178 0.25 38.41 -13.84
CA TRP A 178 1.61 38.92 -13.67
C TRP A 178 2.67 37.93 -14.20
N LEU A 179 2.56 36.63 -13.87
CA LEU A 179 3.46 35.59 -14.40
C LEU A 179 3.48 35.51 -15.92
N ARG A 180 2.34 35.75 -16.58
CA ARG A 180 2.22 35.76 -18.03
C ARG A 180 2.77 37.03 -18.68
N GLU A 181 2.90 38.13 -17.94
CA GLU A 181 3.28 39.47 -18.43
C GLU A 181 4.73 39.86 -18.10
N ILE A 182 5.45 39.17 -17.18
CA ILE A 182 6.86 39.51 -16.88
C ILE A 182 7.72 39.39 -18.15
N GLU A 183 8.69 40.29 -18.28
CA GLU A 183 9.59 40.33 -19.45
C GLU A 183 10.68 39.25 -19.34
N LEU A 184 10.80 38.38 -20.30
CA LEU A 184 11.74 37.29 -20.35
C LEU A 184 12.34 37.15 -21.75
N SER A 185 13.52 36.51 -21.84
CA SER A 185 14.04 36.06 -23.15
C SER A 185 13.10 35.02 -23.76
N GLU A 186 13.23 34.77 -25.06
CA GLU A 186 12.37 33.80 -25.77
C GLU A 186 12.35 32.42 -25.12
N ILE A 187 13.51 31.84 -24.84
CA ILE A 187 13.66 30.52 -24.21
C ILE A 187 13.12 30.50 -22.75
N ASP A 188 13.38 31.57 -22.00
CA ASP A 188 12.85 31.69 -20.64
C ASP A 188 11.33 31.82 -20.62
N ARG A 189 10.77 32.51 -21.61
CA ARG A 189 9.32 32.63 -21.79
C ARG A 189 8.69 31.27 -22.13
N GLU A 190 9.30 30.52 -23.05
CA GLU A 190 8.87 29.14 -23.35
C GLU A 190 8.91 28.25 -22.11
N THR A 191 9.99 28.34 -21.33
CA THR A 191 10.15 27.58 -20.08
C THR A 191 9.03 27.92 -19.08
N LEU A 192 8.78 29.21 -18.83
CA LEU A 192 7.71 29.61 -17.92
C LEU A 192 6.33 29.21 -18.44
N ASN A 193 6.06 29.38 -19.72
CA ASN A 193 4.80 28.99 -20.33
C ASN A 193 4.54 27.47 -20.19
N SER A 194 5.58 26.64 -20.32
CA SER A 194 5.47 25.19 -20.10
C SER A 194 5.10 24.85 -18.66
N TYR A 195 5.72 25.52 -17.67
CA TYR A 195 5.35 25.37 -16.27
C TYR A 195 3.91 25.82 -16.01
N LEU A 196 3.49 26.97 -16.56
CA LEU A 196 2.14 27.50 -16.37
C LEU A 196 1.07 26.61 -17.00
N ALA A 197 1.31 26.10 -18.22
CA ALA A 197 0.40 25.16 -18.88
C ALA A 197 0.21 23.86 -18.06
N THR A 198 1.30 23.33 -17.49
CA THR A 198 1.24 22.16 -16.59
C THR A 198 0.47 22.50 -15.31
N TYR A 199 0.69 23.68 -14.74
CA TYR A 199 -0.01 24.15 -13.55
C TYR A 199 -1.52 24.28 -13.80
N ASP A 200 -1.93 24.91 -14.89
CA ASP A 200 -3.35 25.09 -15.26
C ASP A 200 -4.01 23.70 -15.43
N LEU A 201 -3.39 22.80 -16.21
CA LEU A 201 -3.90 21.44 -16.43
C LEU A 201 -4.08 20.66 -15.10
N MET A 202 -3.08 20.72 -14.21
CA MET A 202 -3.14 20.01 -12.94
C MET A 202 -4.16 20.61 -11.96
N THR A 203 -4.32 21.94 -11.98
CA THR A 203 -5.31 22.63 -11.13
C THR A 203 -6.73 22.30 -11.58
N ASP A 204 -7.01 22.35 -12.89
CA ASP A 204 -8.31 21.95 -13.45
C ASP A 204 -8.62 20.48 -13.17
N ALA A 205 -7.61 19.61 -13.16
CA ALA A 205 -7.78 18.22 -12.79
C ALA A 205 -8.17 18.07 -11.32
N LEU A 206 -7.50 18.80 -10.41
CA LEU A 206 -7.83 18.78 -8.97
C LEU A 206 -9.24 19.27 -8.70
N GLU A 207 -9.72 20.32 -9.37
CA GLU A 207 -11.10 20.80 -9.23
C GLU A 207 -12.11 19.70 -9.61
N ARG A 208 -11.85 18.96 -10.68
CA ARG A 208 -12.71 17.80 -11.06
C ARG A 208 -12.64 16.66 -10.04
N TYR A 209 -11.45 16.40 -9.45
CA TYR A 209 -11.32 15.37 -8.43
C TYR A 209 -12.04 15.77 -7.14
N ASP A 210 -11.96 17.04 -6.75
CA ASP A 210 -12.65 17.56 -5.57
C ASP A 210 -14.17 17.51 -5.74
N ALA A 211 -14.69 17.88 -6.92
CA ALA A 211 -16.11 17.75 -7.24
C ALA A 211 -16.59 16.28 -7.18
N ARG A 212 -15.79 15.37 -7.75
CA ARG A 212 -16.12 13.94 -7.70
C ARG A 212 -16.05 13.38 -6.28
N PHE A 213 -15.10 13.84 -5.47
CA PHE A 213 -15.00 13.45 -4.07
C PHE A 213 -16.22 13.91 -3.26
N GLU A 214 -16.69 15.14 -3.52
CA GLU A 214 -17.93 15.64 -2.90
C GLU A 214 -19.13 14.76 -3.25
N GLU A 215 -19.29 14.36 -4.53
CA GLU A 215 -20.33 13.41 -4.94
C GLU A 215 -20.23 12.08 -4.18
N LEU A 216 -19.02 11.50 -4.05
CA LEU A 216 -18.80 10.25 -3.34
C LEU A 216 -19.17 10.37 -1.85
N SER A 217 -18.94 11.52 -1.22
CA SER A 217 -19.28 11.74 0.19
C SER A 217 -20.79 11.74 0.47
N TYR A 218 -21.63 11.95 -0.56
CA TYR A 218 -23.10 11.86 -0.45
C TYR A 218 -23.65 10.44 -0.67
N MET A 219 -22.81 9.45 -0.98
CA MET A 219 -23.27 8.06 -1.08
C MET A 219 -23.70 7.56 0.30
N ASP A 220 -24.76 6.77 0.35
CA ASP A 220 -25.35 6.29 1.63
C ASP A 220 -24.35 5.53 2.51
N GLU A 221 -23.35 4.89 1.90
CA GLU A 221 -22.26 4.17 2.60
C GLU A 221 -21.32 5.09 3.40
N TYR A 222 -21.26 6.41 3.08
CA TYR A 222 -20.35 7.37 3.67
C TYR A 222 -21.06 8.52 4.41
N ARG A 223 -22.39 8.45 4.54
CA ARG A 223 -23.16 9.37 5.36
C ARG A 223 -23.07 8.95 6.82
N GLU A 224 -22.62 9.85 7.69
CA GLU A 224 -22.74 9.72 9.15
C GLU A 224 -24.18 9.94 9.62
#